data_bab36a6092020f2ed462261091b16bed
#
_entry.id   bab36a6092020f2ed462261091b16bed
#
_cell.length_a   1.000
_cell.length_b   1.000
_cell.length_c   1.000
_cell.angle_alpha   90.00
_cell.angle_beta   90.00
_cell.angle_gamma   90.00
#
_symmetry.space_group_name_H-M   'P 1'
#
loop_
_entity.id
_entity.type
_entity.pdbx_description
1 polymer ?
#
loop_
_entity_poly.entity_id
_entity_poly.type
_entity_poly.pdbx_seq_one_letter_code
_entity_poly.pdbx_strand_id
1 'polypeptide(L)' 'MNKNNLLTRLAQAQLLAKQGDERIARQMDIIASAESRGLNVTEAKRLIGNYQVLQQVRCAEVDSLLDRLDQEAA' A
#
# COMPACT_ATOMS: atom_id res chain seq x y z
N MET A 1 22.88 -3.26 -9.77
CA MET A 1 21.80 -2.43 -10.37
C MET A 1 22.21 -0.98 -10.29
N ASN A 2 22.05 -0.22 -11.38
CA ASN A 2 22.47 1.17 -11.38
C ASN A 2 21.44 2.07 -10.67
N LYS A 3 21.87 3.29 -10.36
CA LYS A 3 21.05 4.25 -9.62
C LYS A 3 19.76 4.60 -10.35
N ASN A 4 19.79 4.72 -11.69
CA ASN A 4 18.61 5.07 -12.47
C ASN A 4 17.54 4.00 -12.38
N ASN A 5 17.93 2.72 -12.42
CA ASN A 5 16.99 1.62 -12.25
C ASN A 5 16.35 1.63 -10.86
N LEU A 6 17.14 1.91 -9.82
CA LEU A 6 16.63 2.01 -8.46
C LEU A 6 15.63 3.17 -8.32
N LEU A 7 15.93 4.32 -8.91
CA LEU A 7 15.03 5.47 -8.88
C LEU A 7 13.70 5.18 -9.58
N THR A 8 13.75 4.50 -10.73
CA THR A 8 12.54 4.12 -11.46
C THR A 8 11.68 3.14 -10.63
N ARG A 9 12.33 2.12 -10.05
CA ARG A 9 11.62 1.15 -9.20
C ARG A 9 11.03 1.81 -7.97
N LEU A 10 11.76 2.74 -7.36
CA LEU A 10 11.27 3.48 -6.19
C LEU A 10 10.03 4.29 -6.54
N ALA A 11 10.05 5.01 -7.65
CA ALA A 11 8.89 5.79 -8.08
C ALA A 11 7.66 4.91 -8.30
N GLN A 12 7.83 3.75 -8.93
CA GLN A 12 6.74 2.79 -9.12
C GLN A 12 6.23 2.23 -7.80
N ALA A 13 7.14 1.87 -6.89
CA ALA A 13 6.78 1.32 -5.58
C ALA A 13 6.02 2.36 -4.74
N GLN A 14 6.45 3.61 -4.76
CA GLN A 14 5.78 4.70 -4.05
C GLN A 14 4.37 4.95 -4.60
N LEU A 15 4.21 4.91 -5.92
CA LEU A 15 2.90 5.08 -6.54
C LEU A 15 1.95 3.95 -6.14
N LEU A 16 2.41 2.70 -6.17
CA LEU A 16 1.59 1.56 -5.76
C LEU A 16 1.20 1.63 -4.29
N ALA A 17 2.14 2.04 -3.42
CA ALA A 17 1.85 2.21 -2.00
C ALA A 17 0.80 3.31 -1.78
N LYS A 18 0.92 4.43 -2.47
CA LYS A 18 -0.04 5.52 -2.38
C LYS A 18 -1.43 5.09 -2.86
N GLN A 19 -1.51 4.40 -4.00
CA GLN A 19 -2.78 3.90 -4.52
C GLN A 19 -3.41 2.88 -3.59
N GLY A 20 -2.59 2.04 -2.94
CA GLY A 20 -3.05 1.09 -1.94
C GLY A 20 -3.67 1.77 -0.74
N ASP A 21 -3.03 2.80 -0.20
CA ASP A 21 -3.57 3.59 0.92
C ASP A 21 -4.92 4.22 0.56
N GLU A 22 -5.00 4.81 -0.63
CA GLU A 22 -6.24 5.44 -1.10
C GLU A 22 -7.37 4.43 -1.26
N ARG A 23 -7.06 3.24 -1.79
CA ARG A 23 -8.05 2.17 -1.95
C ARG A 23 -8.58 1.69 -0.60
N ILE A 24 -7.67 1.46 0.37
CA ILE A 24 -8.05 1.02 1.70
C ILE A 24 -8.94 2.08 2.35
N ALA A 25 -8.56 3.35 2.28
CA ALA A 25 -9.34 4.43 2.86
C ALA A 25 -10.76 4.48 2.28
N ARG A 26 -10.90 4.37 0.96
CA ARG A 26 -12.21 4.36 0.31
C ARG A 26 -13.05 3.18 0.76
N GLN A 27 -12.46 1.99 0.85
CA GLN A 27 -13.19 0.79 1.27
C GLN A 27 -13.61 0.88 2.73
N MET A 28 -12.79 1.46 3.59
CA MET A 28 -13.15 1.66 4.99
C MET A 28 -14.34 2.61 5.13
N ASP A 29 -14.40 3.66 4.33
CA ASP A 29 -15.55 4.58 4.32
C ASP A 29 -16.83 3.88 3.86
N ILE A 30 -16.75 3.06 2.82
CA ILE A 30 -17.89 2.29 2.30
C ILE A 30 -18.39 1.33 3.39
N ILE A 31 -17.48 0.65 4.08
CA ILE A 31 -17.85 -0.29 5.15
C ILE A 31 -18.51 0.44 6.29
N ALA A 32 -17.97 1.57 6.73
CA ALA A 32 -18.56 2.35 7.81
C ALA A 32 -19.99 2.79 7.46
N SER A 33 -20.20 3.24 6.23
CA SER A 33 -21.53 3.60 5.73
C SER A 33 -22.49 2.40 5.73
N ALA A 34 -22.02 1.25 5.26
CA ALA A 34 -22.82 0.03 5.22
C ALA A 34 -23.19 -0.45 6.63
N GLU A 35 -22.24 -0.40 7.57
CA GLU A 35 -22.48 -0.76 8.96
C GLU A 35 -23.55 0.14 9.60
N SER A 36 -23.49 1.45 9.33
CA SER A 36 -24.46 2.39 9.88
C SER A 36 -25.88 2.10 9.37
N ARG A 37 -26.01 1.42 8.24
CA ARG A 37 -27.31 0.99 7.67
C ARG A 37 -27.70 -0.43 8.09
N GLY A 38 -26.92 -1.06 8.96
CA GLY A 38 -27.21 -2.40 9.44
C GLY A 38 -26.89 -3.53 8.48
N LEU A 39 -26.09 -3.28 7.45
CA LEU A 39 -25.70 -4.29 6.48
C LEU A 39 -24.55 -5.16 7.02
N ASN A 40 -24.51 -6.42 6.57
CA ASN A 40 -23.45 -7.34 6.96
C ASN A 40 -22.18 -7.03 6.15
N VAL A 41 -21.09 -6.70 6.83
CA VAL A 41 -19.82 -6.29 6.23
C VAL A 41 -18.68 -7.27 6.51
N THR A 42 -18.98 -8.48 6.97
CA THR A 42 -17.97 -9.47 7.37
C THR A 42 -16.98 -9.76 6.23
N GLU A 43 -17.49 -10.06 5.02
CA GLU A 43 -16.63 -10.34 3.87
C GLU A 43 -15.81 -9.12 3.45
N ALA A 44 -16.41 -7.94 3.49
CA ALA A 44 -15.72 -6.70 3.13
C ALA A 44 -14.57 -6.41 4.09
N LYS A 45 -14.77 -6.63 5.39
CA LYS A 45 -13.71 -6.48 6.39
C LYS A 45 -12.57 -7.47 6.16
N ARG A 46 -12.90 -8.70 5.79
CA ARG A 46 -11.89 -9.72 5.48
C ARG A 46 -11.04 -9.30 4.27
N LEU A 47 -11.68 -8.77 3.24
CA LEU A 47 -10.97 -8.29 2.05
C LEU A 47 -10.05 -7.12 2.38
N ILE A 48 -10.49 -6.18 3.23
CA ILE A 48 -9.62 -5.08 3.68
C ILE A 48 -8.41 -5.62 4.41
N GLY A 49 -8.57 -6.63 5.26
CA GLY A 49 -7.44 -7.26 5.94
C GLY A 49 -6.41 -7.77 4.96
N ASN A 50 -6.84 -8.39 3.87
CA ASN A 50 -5.94 -8.87 2.81
C ASN A 50 -5.22 -7.71 2.10
N TYR A 51 -5.93 -6.61 1.81
CA TYR A 51 -5.32 -5.42 1.23
C TYR A 51 -4.30 -4.78 2.17
N GLN A 52 -4.57 -4.79 3.48
CA GLN A 52 -3.63 -4.24 4.46
C GLN A 52 -2.33 -5.04 4.52
N VAL A 53 -2.42 -6.37 4.42
CA VAL A 53 -1.23 -7.23 4.35
C VAL A 53 -0.41 -6.90 3.09
N LEU A 54 -1.07 -6.79 1.94
CA LEU A 54 -0.40 -6.42 0.69
C LEU A 54 0.25 -5.03 0.81
N GLN A 55 -0.42 -4.09 1.47
CA GLN A 55 0.10 -2.74 1.67
C GLN A 55 1.38 -2.75 2.51
N GLN A 56 1.46 -3.61 3.53
CA GLN A 56 2.68 -3.77 4.31
C GLN A 56 3.84 -4.23 3.43
N VAL A 57 3.60 -5.16 2.51
CA VAL A 57 4.62 -5.62 1.56
C VAL A 57 5.08 -4.48 0.66
N ARG A 58 4.16 -3.65 0.18
CA ARG A 58 4.48 -2.50 -0.68
C ARG A 58 5.30 -1.45 0.06
N CYS A 59 4.95 -1.17 1.30
CA CYS A 59 5.72 -0.22 2.13
C CYS A 59 7.12 -0.75 2.43
N ALA A 60 7.26 -2.05 2.70
CA ALA A 60 8.57 -2.68 2.90
C ALA A 60 9.43 -2.59 1.65
N GLU A 61 8.84 -2.73 0.46
CA GLU A 61 9.56 -2.56 -0.81
C GLU A 61 10.09 -1.14 -0.96
N VAL A 62 9.29 -0.12 -0.64
CA VAL A 62 9.74 1.28 -0.67
C VAL A 62 10.93 1.47 0.27
N ASP A 63 10.83 0.99 1.50
CA ASP A 63 11.90 1.11 2.50
C ASP A 63 13.18 0.42 2.03
N SER A 64 13.05 -0.77 1.45
CA SER A 64 14.19 -1.52 0.91
C SER A 64 14.89 -0.75 -0.21
N LEU A 65 14.13 -0.15 -1.11
CA LEU A 65 14.69 0.62 -2.23
C LEU A 65 15.36 1.90 -1.75
N LEU A 66 14.80 2.57 -0.73
CA LEU A 66 15.43 3.75 -0.12
C LEU A 66 16.76 3.38 0.52
N ASP A 67 16.83 2.26 1.25
CA ASP A 67 18.08 1.79 1.85
C ASP A 67 19.14 1.51 0.79
N ARG A 68 18.76 0.90 -0.31
CA ARG A 68 19.69 0.60 -1.41
C ARG A 68 20.21 1.87 -2.07
N LEU A 69 19.34 2.89 -2.24
CA LEU A 69 19.76 4.18 -2.76
C LEU A 69 20.73 4.88 -1.83
N ASP A 70 20.51 4.81 -0.51
CA ASP A 70 21.45 5.35 0.48
C ASP A 70 22.82 4.69 0.36
N GLN A 71 22.87 3.37 0.19
CA GLN A 71 24.11 2.62 0.00
C GLN A 71 24.83 3.04 -1.28
N GLU A 72 24.10 3.28 -2.36
CA GLU A 72 24.66 3.76 -3.63
C GLU A 72 25.23 5.17 -3.50
N ALA A 73 24.61 6.02 -2.68
CA ALA A 73 25.05 7.40 -2.48
C ALA A 73 26.27 7.51 -1.57
N ALA A 74 26.54 6.51 -0.77
CA ALA A 74 27.73 6.45 0.10
C ALA A 74 28.97 5.99 -0.67
#